data_aed3a94bb4bdf967eabf2f10a0d0dd57
#
_entry.id   aed3a94bb4bdf967eabf2f10a0d0dd57
#
_cell.length_a   1.000
_cell.length_b   1.000
_cell.length_c   1.000
_cell.angle_alpha   90.00
_cell.angle_beta   90.00
_cell.angle_gamma   90.00
#
_symmetry.space_group_name_H-M   'P 1'
#
loop_
_entity.id
_entity.type
_entity.pdbx_description
1 polymer ?
#
loop_
_entity_poly.entity_id
_entity_poly.type
_entity_poly.pdbx_seq_one_letter_code
_entity_poly.pdbx_strand_id
1 'polypeptide(L)'
;MKKISTSIIAAILLSGASAAAFAGEVPASFDAKNCRAEYPKASLMNEEQGNVSMAFLVAADGTVVDSKVEKSSGYKNLDKAAIKAISACKFKPGTKDGAVAQTWTKVDYDWKL
;
A
#
# COMPACT_ATOMS: atom_id res chain seq x y z
N MET A 1 -15.31 27.22 48.22
CA MET A 1 -14.98 27.15 47.69
C MET A 1 -14.58 26.51 46.92
N LYS A 2 -14.49 26.21 46.56
CA LYS A 2 -14.28 25.69 45.95
C LYS A 2 -14.32 25.11 45.03
N LYS A 3 -14.27 24.77 44.73
CA LYS A 3 -14.43 24.23 44.04
C LYS A 3 -14.39 24.02 42.97
N ILE A 4 -14.51 23.76 42.76
CA ILE A 4 -14.93 23.67 41.93
C ILE A 4 -14.42 23.62 40.87
N SER A 5 -14.37 24.01 40.55
CA SER A 5 -13.78 24.21 39.63
C SER A 5 -13.21 23.31 38.92
N THR A 6 -12.53 23.11 39.07
CA THR A 6 -11.97 22.09 38.73
C THR A 6 -12.39 21.34 37.65
N SER A 7 -13.22 20.80 37.77
CA SER A 7 -13.78 20.04 36.90
C SER A 7 -13.55 20.34 35.57
N ILE A 8 -13.85 21.34 35.28
CA ILE A 8 -13.71 21.86 34.07
C ILE A 8 -12.68 21.24 33.29
N ILE A 9 -11.69 21.25 33.79
CA ILE A 9 -10.61 20.75 33.17
C ILE A 9 -10.89 19.58 32.39
N ALA A 10 -11.53 18.76 32.92
CA ALA A 10 -11.79 17.54 32.29
C ALA A 10 -12.14 17.71 30.88
N ALA A 11 -12.94 18.58 30.65
CA ALA A 11 -13.43 18.77 29.33
C ALA A 11 -12.34 18.79 28.32
N ILE A 12 -11.40 19.44 28.63
CA ILE A 12 -10.34 19.61 27.77
C ILE A 12 -9.86 18.35 27.23
N LEU A 13 -9.81 17.45 28.02
CA LEU A 13 -9.30 16.22 27.60
C LEU A 13 -9.90 15.78 26.34
N LEU A 14 -11.10 16.05 26.20
CA LEU A 14 -11.80 15.63 25.06
C LEU A 14 -11.14 16.08 23.83
N SER A 15 -10.63 17.18 23.85
CA SER A 15 -10.02 17.72 22.67
C SER A 15 -8.91 16.81 22.24
N GLY A 16 -8.28 16.21 23.17
CA GLY A 16 -7.19 15.37 22.84
C GLY A 16 -7.64 14.18 22.04
N ALA A 17 -8.81 13.74 22.29
CA ALA A 17 -9.34 12.58 21.60
C ALA A 17 -9.54 12.87 20.14
N SER A 18 -9.92 14.06 19.83
CA SER A 18 -10.15 14.43 18.45
C SER A 18 -8.89 14.37 17.63
N ALA A 19 -7.83 14.78 18.23
CA ALA A 19 -6.57 14.81 17.52
C ALA A 19 -6.17 13.41 17.07
N ALA A 20 -6.49 12.43 17.84
CA ALA A 20 -6.12 11.07 17.52
C ALA A 20 -6.77 10.57 16.24
N ALA A 21 -7.89 11.14 15.87
CA ALA A 21 -8.60 10.70 14.69
C ALA A 21 -7.83 10.91 13.39
N PHE A 22 -6.86 11.78 13.39
CA PHE A 22 -6.10 12.08 12.18
C PHE A 22 -4.70 11.46 12.17
N ALA A 23 -4.38 10.75 13.23
CA ALA A 23 -3.09 10.09 13.30
C ALA A 23 -3.17 8.79 12.52
N GLY A 24 -2.07 8.38 11.95
CA GLY A 24 -1.98 7.09 11.32
C GLY A 24 -1.34 7.11 9.96
N GLU A 25 -1.22 5.95 9.42
CA GLU A 25 -0.58 5.75 8.13
C GLU A 25 -1.61 5.35 7.09
N VAL A 26 -1.55 5.99 5.94
CA VAL A 26 -2.38 5.63 4.78
C VAL A 26 -1.43 5.09 3.72
N PRO A 27 -1.57 3.82 3.33
CA PRO A 27 -0.67 3.22 2.35
C PRO A 27 -0.80 3.87 0.98
N ALA A 28 0.25 3.76 0.19
CA ALA A 28 0.23 4.20 -1.19
C ALA A 28 -0.77 3.35 -1.99
N SER A 29 -1.22 3.87 -3.12
CA SER A 29 -2.14 3.15 -3.98
C SER A 29 -1.77 3.38 -5.45
N PHE A 30 -2.25 2.52 -6.33
CA PHE A 30 -1.97 2.65 -7.75
C PHE A 30 -3.26 2.46 -8.55
N ASP A 31 -3.21 2.97 -9.78
CA ASP A 31 -4.35 2.85 -10.68
C ASP A 31 -4.19 1.59 -11.52
N ALA A 32 -4.99 0.59 -11.24
CA ALA A 32 -4.91 -0.68 -11.94
C ALA A 32 -5.18 -0.55 -13.44
N LYS A 33 -5.86 0.50 -13.87
CA LYS A 33 -6.15 0.68 -15.29
C LYS A 33 -4.89 1.06 -16.06
N ASN A 34 -4.00 1.79 -15.41
CA ASN A 34 -2.79 2.27 -16.04
C ASN A 34 -1.55 1.48 -15.64
N CYS A 35 -1.75 0.40 -14.90
CA CYS A 35 -0.64 -0.38 -14.39
C CYS A 35 -0.95 -1.86 -14.60
N ARG A 36 -0.53 -2.39 -15.73
CA ARG A 36 -0.77 -3.78 -16.08
C ARG A 36 0.52 -4.52 -16.36
N ALA A 37 0.53 -5.79 -16.05
CA ALA A 37 1.64 -6.65 -16.36
C ALA A 37 1.30 -7.43 -17.64
N GLU A 38 2.27 -7.55 -18.52
CA GLU A 38 2.11 -8.33 -19.73
C GLU A 38 2.35 -9.80 -19.41
N TYR A 39 1.50 -10.66 -19.90
CA TYR A 39 1.60 -12.09 -19.65
C TYR A 39 2.86 -12.64 -20.31
N PRO A 40 3.75 -13.29 -19.55
CA PRO A 40 4.97 -13.84 -20.15
C PRO A 40 4.61 -14.90 -21.19
N LYS A 41 5.27 -14.86 -22.34
CA LYS A 41 4.96 -15.78 -23.41
C LYS A 41 5.08 -17.25 -23.00
N ALA A 42 6.13 -17.59 -22.30
CA ALA A 42 6.31 -18.96 -21.82
C ALA A 42 5.19 -19.39 -20.87
N SER A 43 4.73 -18.46 -20.04
CA SER A 43 3.65 -18.75 -19.11
C SER A 43 2.33 -18.95 -19.83
N LEU A 44 2.09 -18.21 -20.91
CA LEU A 44 0.92 -18.40 -21.75
C LEU A 44 0.93 -19.78 -22.37
N MET A 45 2.07 -20.17 -22.91
CA MET A 45 2.21 -21.46 -23.59
C MET A 45 2.03 -22.63 -22.62
N ASN A 46 2.42 -22.44 -21.39
CA ASN A 46 2.28 -23.47 -20.35
C ASN A 46 0.99 -23.34 -19.56
N GLU A 47 0.11 -22.42 -19.96
CA GLU A 47 -1.17 -22.18 -19.30
C GLU A 47 -1.02 -21.94 -17.80
N GLU A 48 0.00 -21.19 -17.42
CA GLU A 48 0.24 -20.86 -16.02
C GLU A 48 -0.71 -19.75 -15.57
N GLN A 49 -1.34 -19.96 -14.43
CA GLN A 49 -2.27 -19.00 -13.84
C GLN A 49 -2.08 -18.99 -12.33
N GLY A 50 -2.44 -17.91 -11.69
CA GLY A 50 -2.38 -17.84 -10.25
C GLY A 50 -2.35 -16.41 -9.74
N ASN A 51 -2.50 -16.25 -8.44
CA ASN A 51 -2.45 -14.95 -7.80
C ASN A 51 -1.12 -14.78 -7.09
N VAL A 52 -0.50 -13.61 -7.28
CA VAL A 52 0.72 -13.27 -6.58
C VAL A 52 0.45 -12.09 -5.65
N SER A 53 0.83 -12.24 -4.38
CA SER A 53 0.70 -11.17 -3.39
C SER A 53 2.06 -10.54 -3.19
N MET A 54 2.13 -9.23 -3.32
CA MET A 54 3.38 -8.49 -3.29
C MET A 54 3.30 -7.31 -2.34
N ALA A 55 4.45 -6.81 -1.94
CA ALA A 55 4.52 -5.56 -1.20
C ALA A 55 5.52 -4.65 -1.91
N PHE A 56 5.19 -3.37 -1.98
CA PHE A 56 6.03 -2.36 -2.61
C PHE A 56 6.28 -1.21 -1.65
N LEU A 57 7.52 -0.80 -1.56
CA LEU A 57 7.89 0.37 -0.77
C LEU A 57 7.83 1.57 -1.71
N VAL A 58 6.88 2.45 -1.47
CA VAL A 58 6.63 3.59 -2.35
C VAL A 58 7.14 4.86 -1.70
N ALA A 59 8.02 5.55 -2.41
CA ALA A 59 8.59 6.80 -1.93
C ALA A 59 7.57 7.93 -1.95
N ALA A 60 7.92 9.03 -1.31
CA ALA A 60 7.03 10.19 -1.23
C ALA A 60 6.66 10.77 -2.60
N ASP A 61 7.47 10.52 -3.62
CA ASP A 61 7.17 10.98 -4.98
C ASP A 61 6.36 9.97 -5.80
N GLY A 62 5.97 8.84 -5.20
CA GLY A 62 5.18 7.84 -5.89
C GLY A 62 5.97 6.77 -6.62
N THR A 63 7.29 6.82 -6.58
CA THR A 63 8.11 5.79 -7.23
C THR A 63 8.34 4.62 -6.29
N VAL A 64 8.50 3.42 -6.85
CA VAL A 64 8.78 2.21 -6.07
C VAL A 64 10.28 2.11 -5.84
N VAL A 65 10.68 2.02 -4.59
CA VAL A 65 12.09 1.93 -4.23
C VAL A 65 12.51 0.55 -3.71
N ASP A 66 11.54 -0.29 -3.41
CA ASP A 66 11.79 -1.68 -3.00
C ASP A 66 10.54 -2.51 -3.22
N SER A 67 10.71 -3.82 -3.34
CA SER A 67 9.58 -4.71 -3.57
C SER A 67 9.90 -6.11 -3.07
N LYS A 68 8.86 -6.87 -2.78
CA LYS A 68 9.01 -8.27 -2.39
C LYS A 68 7.75 -9.06 -2.71
N VAL A 69 7.94 -10.35 -2.98
CA VAL A 69 6.82 -11.27 -3.14
C VAL A 69 6.50 -11.83 -1.76
N GLU A 70 5.28 -11.63 -1.32
CA GLU A 70 4.82 -12.18 -0.04
C GLU A 70 4.22 -13.56 -0.19
N LYS A 71 3.48 -13.77 -1.29
CA LYS A 71 2.92 -15.08 -1.59
C LYS A 71 3.02 -15.30 -3.09
N SER A 72 3.71 -16.36 -3.48
CA SER A 72 3.93 -16.68 -4.88
C SER A 72 2.65 -17.17 -5.57
N SER A 73 2.55 -16.91 -6.86
CA SER A 73 1.50 -17.46 -7.70
C SER A 73 1.68 -18.96 -7.89
N GLY A 74 2.85 -19.47 -7.55
CA GLY A 74 3.23 -20.85 -7.83
C GLY A 74 4.15 -20.94 -9.04
N TYR A 75 4.34 -19.84 -9.77
CA TYR A 75 5.16 -19.81 -10.97
C TYR A 75 6.11 -18.63 -10.93
N LYS A 76 7.40 -18.94 -10.96
CA LYS A 76 8.43 -17.93 -10.85
C LYS A 76 8.33 -16.86 -11.95
N ASN A 77 8.00 -17.27 -13.17
CA ASN A 77 7.88 -16.33 -14.27
C ASN A 77 6.77 -15.31 -14.05
N LEU A 78 5.65 -15.76 -13.52
CA LEU A 78 4.52 -14.87 -13.23
C LEU A 78 4.86 -13.90 -12.10
N ASP A 79 5.53 -14.40 -11.06
CA ASP A 79 5.93 -13.57 -9.94
C ASP A 79 6.89 -12.46 -10.37
N LYS A 80 7.89 -12.82 -11.18
CA LYS A 80 8.86 -11.85 -11.67
C LYS A 80 8.23 -10.82 -12.58
N ALA A 81 7.34 -11.27 -13.46
CA ALA A 81 6.68 -10.37 -14.39
C ALA A 81 5.81 -9.36 -13.64
N ALA A 82 5.12 -9.80 -12.61
CA ALA A 82 4.28 -8.90 -11.82
C ALA A 82 5.13 -7.88 -11.07
N ILE A 83 6.19 -8.31 -10.41
CA ILE A 83 7.09 -7.41 -9.70
C ILE A 83 7.66 -6.36 -10.65
N LYS A 84 8.14 -6.81 -11.80
CA LYS A 84 8.77 -5.91 -12.77
C LYS A 84 7.80 -4.87 -13.29
N ALA A 85 6.63 -5.31 -13.71
CA ALA A 85 5.64 -4.42 -14.29
C ALA A 85 5.11 -3.40 -13.28
N ILE A 86 4.77 -3.86 -12.09
CA ILE A 86 4.17 -2.97 -11.10
C ILE A 86 5.20 -2.04 -10.48
N SER A 87 6.45 -2.49 -10.36
CA SER A 87 7.53 -1.62 -9.88
C SER A 87 7.78 -0.42 -10.79
N ALA A 88 7.47 -0.57 -12.07
CA ALA A 88 7.65 0.52 -13.03
C ALA A 88 6.47 1.50 -13.04
N CYS A 89 5.39 1.19 -12.36
CA CYS A 89 4.22 2.04 -12.32
C CYS A 89 4.38 3.18 -11.33
N LYS A 90 3.65 4.26 -11.57
CA LYS A 90 3.63 5.39 -10.66
C LYS A 90 2.50 5.21 -9.67
N PHE A 91 2.81 5.30 -8.40
CA PHE A 91 1.82 5.18 -7.35
C PHE A 91 1.42 6.55 -6.82
N LYS A 92 0.26 6.62 -6.21
CA LYS A 92 -0.12 7.77 -5.41
C LYS A 92 0.56 7.52 -4.07
N PRO A 93 1.43 8.42 -3.59
CA PRO A 93 2.17 8.16 -2.37
C PRO A 93 1.27 8.05 -1.14
N GLY A 94 1.72 7.31 -0.15
CA GLY A 94 1.01 7.18 1.11
C GLY A 94 1.31 8.37 2.02
N THR A 95 0.67 8.37 3.17
CA THR A 95 0.86 9.44 4.16
C THR A 95 1.07 8.85 5.54
N LYS A 96 1.75 9.63 6.40
CA LYS A 96 1.85 9.33 7.82
C LYS A 96 1.43 10.59 8.55
N ASP A 97 0.43 10.47 9.38
CA ASP A 97 -0.11 11.62 10.13
C ASP A 97 -0.44 12.80 9.22
N GLY A 98 -0.98 12.50 8.04
CA GLY A 98 -1.40 13.52 7.10
C GLY A 98 -0.31 14.05 6.15
N ALA A 99 0.93 13.67 6.34
CA ALA A 99 2.03 14.14 5.50
C ALA A 99 2.48 13.03 4.55
N VAL A 100 2.77 13.39 3.31
CA VAL A 100 3.26 12.42 2.32
C VAL A 100 4.53 11.77 2.83
N ALA A 101 4.59 10.45 2.76
CA ALA A 101 5.70 9.70 3.32
C ALA A 101 5.95 8.41 2.55
N GLN A 102 7.12 7.83 2.74
CA GLN A 102 7.43 6.53 2.16
C GLN A 102 6.69 5.46 2.95
N THR A 103 5.93 4.62 2.28
CA THR A 103 5.13 3.58 2.91
C THR A 103 5.19 2.29 2.15
N TRP A 104 4.98 1.17 2.85
CA TRP A 104 4.79 -0.13 2.21
C TRP A 104 3.31 -0.28 1.86
N THR A 105 3.05 -0.80 0.66
CA THR A 105 1.68 -1.08 0.25
C THR A 105 1.62 -2.49 -0.31
N LYS A 106 0.48 -3.14 -0.17
CA LYS A 106 0.28 -4.50 -0.66
C LYS A 106 -0.50 -4.46 -1.96
N VAL A 107 -0.11 -5.33 -2.89
CA VAL A 107 -0.77 -5.45 -4.19
C VAL A 107 -0.92 -6.92 -4.52
N ASP A 108 -2.14 -7.31 -4.86
CA ASP A 108 -2.41 -8.66 -5.35
C ASP A 108 -2.61 -8.57 -6.85
N TYR A 109 -1.96 -9.45 -7.58
CA TYR A 109 -2.13 -9.49 -9.03
C TYR A 109 -2.60 -10.88 -9.43
N ASP A 110 -3.70 -10.93 -10.17
CA ASP A 110 -4.33 -12.19 -10.54
C ASP A 110 -4.06 -12.50 -12.02
N TRP A 111 -3.25 -13.51 -12.25
CA TRP A 111 -2.94 -13.95 -13.61
C TRP A 111 -4.00 -14.94 -14.08
N LYS A 112 -4.76 -14.54 -15.06
CA LYS A 112 -5.82 -15.38 -15.63
C LYS A 112 -5.69 -15.45 -17.14
N LEU A 113 -5.97 -16.60 -17.69
CA LEU A 113 -6.00 -16.83 -19.14
C LEU A 113 -7.41 -16.63 -19.69
#